data_baa6e5e48c29cc18242110e2b03f8469
#
_entry.id   baa6e5e48c29cc18242110e2b03f8469
#
_cell.length_a   1.000
_cell.length_b   1.000
_cell.length_c   1.000
_cell.angle_alpha   90.00
_cell.angle_beta   90.00
_cell.angle_gamma   90.00
#
_symmetry.space_group_name_H-M   'P 1'
#
loop_
_entity.id
_entity.type
_entity.pdbx_description
1 polymer ?
#
loop_
_entity_poly.entity_id
_entity_poly.type
_entity_poly.pdbx_seq_one_letter_code
_entity_poly.pdbx_strand_id
1 'polypeptide(L)'
;MKNGYARCSTNESKQDINRQVRELKAAGAEKIFLEYEHGDSKVKSQQEAMFAQALPGDTIITLEVPRLARSTQQLCEIIEKIREKRLRLVIVGSITLDCREGRADPMSEAFLQMAGVFSQLELAMIRERVRSGMANAKAKGKQIGRPRLVIDDLPANFLRHYPAYKNGQLNVSELARVCELSRTTTYKYISVAEGG
;
A
#
# COMPACT_ATOMS: atom_id res chain seq x y z
N MET A 1 0.87 -20.97 -22.91
CA MET A 1 0.18 -19.79 -23.46
C MET A 1 1.04 -18.54 -23.25
N LYS A 2 0.97 -17.55 -24.16
CA LYS A 2 1.70 -16.29 -24.03
C LYS A 2 0.72 -15.15 -23.76
N ASN A 3 0.72 -14.65 -22.54
CA ASN A 3 -0.18 -13.61 -22.05
C ASN A 3 0.52 -12.24 -22.07
N GLY A 4 0.02 -11.32 -22.88
CA GLY A 4 0.48 -9.93 -22.92
C GLY A 4 -0.22 -9.10 -21.85
N TYR A 5 0.51 -8.22 -21.18
CA TYR A 5 -0.04 -7.25 -20.25
C TYR A 5 0.32 -5.82 -20.66
N ALA A 6 -0.69 -4.99 -20.80
CA ALA A 6 -0.56 -3.57 -21.08
C ALA A 6 -1.35 -2.76 -20.05
N ARG A 7 -0.81 -1.60 -19.69
CA ARG A 7 -1.44 -0.67 -18.75
C ARG A 7 -1.43 0.74 -19.32
N CYS A 8 -2.58 1.42 -19.18
CA CYS A 8 -2.75 2.79 -19.61
C CYS A 8 -3.24 3.66 -18.46
N SER A 9 -2.67 4.85 -18.33
CA SER A 9 -3.20 5.87 -17.45
C SER A 9 -4.34 6.62 -18.15
N THR A 10 -5.21 7.29 -17.38
CA THR A 10 -6.31 8.12 -17.90
C THR A 10 -5.84 9.26 -18.82
N ASN A 11 -4.56 9.64 -18.73
CA ASN A 11 -3.97 10.70 -19.54
C ASN A 11 -3.29 10.19 -20.83
N GLU A 12 -3.21 8.88 -21.04
CA GLU A 12 -2.63 8.30 -22.25
C GLU A 12 -3.65 8.22 -23.38
N SER A 13 -3.19 8.50 -24.59
CA SER A 13 -4.05 8.49 -25.76
C SER A 13 -4.44 7.06 -26.18
N LYS A 14 -5.56 6.94 -26.89
CA LYS A 14 -5.95 5.66 -27.53
C LYS A 14 -4.86 5.13 -28.49
N GLN A 15 -4.03 6.02 -29.03
CA GLN A 15 -2.94 5.64 -29.92
C GLN A 15 -1.83 4.89 -29.18
N ASP A 16 -1.52 5.27 -27.93
CA ASP A 16 -0.51 4.60 -27.10
C ASP A 16 -0.95 3.18 -26.73
N ILE A 17 -2.24 2.99 -26.45
CA ILE A 17 -2.81 1.67 -26.19
C ILE A 17 -2.67 0.77 -27.42
N ASN A 18 -3.07 1.27 -28.60
CA ASN A 18 -2.99 0.51 -29.84
C ASN A 18 -1.55 0.16 -30.21
N ARG A 19 -0.59 1.05 -29.90
CA ARG A 19 0.84 0.78 -30.05
C ARG A 19 1.27 -0.39 -29.15
N GLN A 20 0.94 -0.33 -27.86
CA GLN A 20 1.28 -1.39 -26.90
C GLN A 20 0.71 -2.75 -27.34
N VAL A 21 -0.55 -2.79 -27.77
CA VAL A 21 -1.21 -4.01 -28.27
C VAL A 21 -0.48 -4.58 -29.49
N ARG A 22 -0.09 -3.74 -30.45
CA ARG A 22 0.64 -4.19 -31.64
C ARG A 22 2.01 -4.76 -31.27
N GLU A 23 2.76 -4.08 -30.40
CA GLU A 23 4.09 -4.50 -29.98
C GLU A 23 4.03 -5.81 -29.18
N LEU A 24 3.03 -5.97 -28.29
CA LEU A 24 2.81 -7.23 -27.57
C LEU A 24 2.46 -8.38 -28.49
N LYS A 25 1.63 -8.15 -29.52
CA LYS A 25 1.31 -9.16 -30.54
C LYS A 25 2.55 -9.51 -31.36
N ALA A 26 3.36 -8.53 -31.74
CA ALA A 26 4.63 -8.75 -32.44
C ALA A 26 5.62 -9.55 -31.58
N ALA A 27 5.61 -9.38 -30.25
CA ALA A 27 6.37 -10.18 -29.31
C ALA A 27 5.78 -11.59 -29.09
N GLY A 28 4.67 -11.92 -29.74
CA GLY A 28 4.05 -13.24 -29.74
C GLY A 28 2.99 -13.44 -28.64
N ALA A 29 2.42 -12.38 -28.07
CA ALA A 29 1.30 -12.50 -27.14
C ALA A 29 0.05 -13.04 -27.86
N GLU A 30 -0.50 -14.12 -27.32
CA GLU A 30 -1.72 -14.79 -27.81
C GLU A 30 -2.98 -14.16 -27.22
N LYS A 31 -2.92 -13.78 -25.94
CA LYS A 31 -3.97 -13.11 -25.21
C LYS A 31 -3.43 -11.84 -24.58
N ILE A 32 -4.18 -10.74 -24.60
CA ILE A 32 -3.76 -9.46 -24.04
C ILE A 32 -4.74 -9.01 -22.96
N PHE A 33 -4.19 -8.70 -21.80
CA PHE A 33 -4.89 -8.11 -20.66
C PHE A 33 -4.60 -6.62 -20.63
N LEU A 34 -5.64 -5.80 -20.78
CA LEU A 34 -5.55 -4.34 -20.81
C LEU A 34 -6.08 -3.75 -19.51
N GLU A 35 -5.22 -3.10 -18.75
CA GLU A 35 -5.59 -2.38 -17.54
C GLU A 35 -5.77 -0.90 -17.83
N TYR A 36 -6.96 -0.38 -17.52
CA TYR A 36 -7.24 1.05 -17.58
C TYR A 36 -7.26 1.62 -16.18
N GLU A 37 -6.33 2.52 -15.87
CA GLU A 37 -6.26 3.14 -14.56
C GLU A 37 -7.13 4.38 -14.50
N HIS A 38 -8.16 4.34 -13.66
CA HIS A 38 -8.90 5.51 -13.21
C HIS A 38 -8.27 5.99 -11.90
N GLY A 39 -7.59 7.13 -11.93
CA GLY A 39 -7.04 7.91 -10.81
C GLY A 39 -6.59 7.15 -9.53
N ASP A 40 -7.54 6.80 -8.66
CA ASP A 40 -7.30 6.20 -7.34
C ASP A 40 -7.52 4.68 -7.26
N SER A 41 -7.77 3.99 -8.37
CA SER A 41 -8.01 2.55 -8.33
C SER A 41 -6.74 1.79 -7.92
N LYS A 42 -6.72 1.27 -6.69
CA LYS A 42 -5.69 0.36 -6.19
C LYS A 42 -5.85 -1.06 -6.74
N VAL A 43 -6.98 -1.37 -7.34
CA VAL A 43 -7.32 -2.71 -7.83
C VAL A 43 -6.88 -2.84 -9.28
N LYS A 44 -5.93 -3.73 -9.53
CA LYS A 44 -5.47 -4.11 -10.88
C LYS A 44 -6.20 -5.38 -11.32
N SER A 45 -7.47 -5.24 -11.64
CA SER A 45 -8.37 -6.36 -11.95
C SER A 45 -7.88 -7.21 -13.11
N GLN A 46 -7.32 -6.59 -14.15
CA GLN A 46 -6.81 -7.32 -15.32
C GLN A 46 -5.48 -8.02 -15.05
N GLN A 47 -4.61 -7.43 -14.24
CA GLN A 47 -3.38 -8.08 -13.79
C GLN A 47 -3.69 -9.29 -12.91
N GLU A 48 -4.62 -9.16 -11.98
CA GLU A 48 -5.05 -10.27 -11.11
C GLU A 48 -5.72 -11.38 -11.93
N ALA A 49 -6.60 -11.03 -12.88
CA ALA A 49 -7.22 -11.99 -13.79
C ALA A 49 -6.19 -12.73 -14.66
N MET A 50 -5.15 -12.02 -15.13
CA MET A 50 -4.05 -12.64 -15.88
C MET A 50 -3.32 -13.67 -15.03
N PHE A 51 -2.93 -13.33 -13.79
CA PHE A 51 -2.27 -14.26 -12.89
C PHE A 51 -3.17 -15.41 -12.45
N ALA A 52 -4.47 -15.16 -12.26
CA ALA A 52 -5.43 -16.22 -11.90
C ALA A 52 -5.59 -17.26 -13.01
N GLN A 53 -5.53 -16.85 -14.29
CA GLN A 53 -5.66 -17.73 -15.45
C GLN A 53 -4.35 -18.38 -15.87
N ALA A 54 -3.20 -17.83 -15.49
CA ALA A 54 -1.90 -18.32 -15.89
C ALA A 54 -1.64 -19.73 -15.29
N LEU A 55 -1.22 -20.67 -16.14
CA LEU A 55 -0.83 -22.02 -15.78
C LEU A 55 0.69 -22.16 -15.73
N PRO A 56 1.24 -23.12 -14.96
CA PRO A 56 2.67 -23.40 -14.96
C PRO A 56 3.19 -23.62 -16.40
N GLY A 57 4.29 -22.97 -16.73
CA GLY A 57 4.88 -23.00 -18.07
C GLY A 57 4.43 -21.85 -18.99
N ASP A 58 3.43 -21.09 -18.61
CA ASP A 58 2.98 -19.93 -19.38
C ASP A 58 4.01 -18.79 -19.35
N THR A 59 3.92 -17.92 -20.36
CA THR A 59 4.75 -16.73 -20.49
C THR A 59 3.93 -15.47 -20.33
N ILE A 60 4.38 -14.56 -19.48
CA ILE A 60 3.84 -13.19 -19.36
C ILE A 60 4.76 -12.26 -20.13
N ILE A 61 4.20 -11.42 -20.99
CA ILE A 61 4.93 -10.47 -21.82
C ILE A 61 4.45 -9.06 -21.47
N THR A 62 5.36 -8.15 -21.17
CA THR A 62 5.11 -6.72 -21.03
C THR A 62 6.17 -5.93 -21.78
N LEU A 63 5.86 -4.69 -22.17
CA LEU A 63 6.81 -3.87 -22.91
C LEU A 63 7.83 -3.22 -21.99
N GLU A 64 7.41 -2.78 -20.81
CA GLU A 64 8.25 -2.01 -19.88
C GLU A 64 7.89 -2.36 -18.43
N VAL A 65 8.89 -2.25 -17.54
CA VAL A 65 8.67 -2.45 -16.08
C VAL A 65 7.58 -1.53 -15.52
N PRO A 66 7.52 -0.22 -15.85
CA PRO A 66 6.48 0.67 -15.34
C PRO A 66 5.05 0.27 -15.72
N ARG A 67 4.87 -0.53 -16.78
CA ARG A 67 3.54 -1.06 -17.14
C ARG A 67 3.14 -2.18 -16.18
N LEU A 68 4.08 -3.00 -15.76
CA LEU A 68 3.84 -4.14 -14.88
C LEU A 68 3.71 -3.72 -13.41
N ALA A 69 4.60 -2.85 -12.92
CA ALA A 69 4.69 -2.41 -11.53
C ALA A 69 4.87 -0.91 -11.43
N ARG A 70 4.36 -0.29 -10.36
CA ARG A 70 4.51 1.15 -10.06
C ARG A 70 5.61 1.43 -9.04
N SER A 71 6.04 0.42 -8.30
CA SER A 71 7.09 0.52 -7.30
C SER A 71 7.96 -0.72 -7.34
N THR A 72 9.17 -0.60 -6.80
CA THR A 72 10.09 -1.72 -6.66
C THR A 72 9.49 -2.83 -5.80
N GLN A 73 8.77 -2.48 -4.73
CA GLN A 73 8.07 -3.45 -3.89
C GLN A 73 7.07 -4.27 -4.70
N GLN A 74 6.21 -3.61 -5.49
CA GLN A 74 5.22 -4.30 -6.32
C GLN A 74 5.89 -5.18 -7.39
N LEU A 75 7.02 -4.73 -7.96
CA LEU A 75 7.79 -5.54 -8.89
C LEU A 75 8.26 -6.83 -8.22
N CYS A 76 8.80 -6.76 -7.00
CA CYS A 76 9.22 -7.93 -6.23
C CYS A 76 8.05 -8.90 -5.97
N GLU A 77 6.89 -8.38 -5.56
CA GLU A 77 5.68 -9.20 -5.35
C GLU A 77 5.24 -9.93 -6.63
N ILE A 78 5.34 -9.26 -7.78
CA ILE A 78 5.01 -9.85 -9.07
C ILE A 78 6.03 -10.93 -9.45
N ILE A 79 7.31 -10.70 -9.23
CA ILE A 79 8.36 -11.66 -9.54
C ILE A 79 8.23 -12.91 -8.64
N GLU A 80 7.89 -12.74 -7.35
CA GLU A 80 7.58 -13.87 -6.48
C GLU A 80 6.38 -14.70 -7.02
N LYS A 81 5.30 -14.04 -7.47
CA LYS A 81 4.18 -14.73 -8.13
C LYS A 81 4.59 -15.48 -9.39
N ILE A 82 5.49 -14.90 -10.21
CA ILE A 82 6.06 -15.56 -11.40
C ILE A 82 6.80 -16.84 -11.00
N ARG A 83 7.62 -16.77 -9.94
CA ARG A 83 8.38 -17.91 -9.42
C ARG A 83 7.45 -18.99 -8.85
N GLU A 84 6.52 -18.63 -7.96
CA GLU A 84 5.59 -19.55 -7.33
C GLU A 84 4.73 -20.31 -8.35
N LYS A 85 4.27 -19.60 -9.38
CA LYS A 85 3.44 -20.17 -10.45
C LYS A 85 4.25 -20.85 -11.57
N ARG A 86 5.57 -20.88 -11.47
CA ARG A 86 6.47 -21.45 -12.50
C ARG A 86 6.23 -20.86 -13.88
N LEU A 87 6.21 -19.53 -13.97
CA LEU A 87 5.98 -18.78 -15.19
C LEU A 87 7.30 -18.27 -15.78
N ARG A 88 7.22 -17.77 -17.00
CA ARG A 88 8.26 -16.98 -17.64
C ARG A 88 7.77 -15.55 -17.77
N LEU A 89 8.60 -14.56 -17.41
CA LEU A 89 8.34 -13.14 -17.65
C LEU A 89 9.29 -12.63 -18.72
N VAL A 90 8.74 -11.97 -19.73
CA VAL A 90 9.50 -11.30 -20.81
C VAL A 90 9.17 -9.81 -20.77
N ILE A 91 10.17 -8.98 -20.51
CA ILE A 91 10.09 -7.53 -20.69
C ILE A 91 10.78 -7.22 -22.01
N VAL A 92 10.00 -6.81 -23.02
CA VAL A 92 10.48 -6.68 -24.40
C VAL A 92 11.67 -5.74 -24.50
N GLY A 93 12.75 -6.22 -25.14
CA GLY A 93 13.97 -5.44 -25.32
C GLY A 93 14.80 -5.20 -24.05
N SER A 94 14.45 -5.85 -22.93
CA SER A 94 15.12 -5.66 -21.63
C SER A 94 15.51 -6.99 -21.01
N ILE A 95 14.69 -7.59 -20.17
CA ILE A 95 15.03 -8.76 -19.39
C ILE A 95 14.03 -9.90 -19.59
N THR A 96 14.51 -11.13 -19.51
CA THR A 96 13.69 -12.34 -19.43
C THR A 96 14.01 -13.06 -18.14
N LEU A 97 12.98 -13.35 -17.35
CA LEU A 97 13.07 -14.16 -16.14
C LEU A 97 12.35 -15.49 -16.41
N ASP A 98 13.09 -16.58 -16.36
CA ASP A 98 12.54 -17.92 -16.60
C ASP A 98 12.50 -18.75 -15.31
N CYS A 99 11.29 -18.98 -14.79
CA CYS A 99 11.07 -19.73 -13.57
C CYS A 99 10.28 -21.04 -13.83
N ARG A 100 10.14 -21.47 -15.07
CA ARG A 100 9.31 -22.61 -15.49
C ARG A 100 9.79 -23.95 -14.92
N GLU A 101 11.08 -24.14 -14.75
CA GLU A 101 11.68 -25.37 -14.22
C GLU A 101 11.69 -25.43 -12.67
N GLY A 102 11.05 -24.48 -12.00
CA GLY A 102 11.02 -24.42 -10.53
C GLY A 102 12.27 -23.85 -9.87
N ARG A 103 13.30 -23.54 -10.67
CA ARG A 103 14.46 -22.73 -10.30
C ARG A 103 14.56 -21.56 -11.25
N ALA A 104 14.85 -20.37 -10.72
CA ALA A 104 15.22 -19.26 -11.56
C ALA A 104 16.59 -19.53 -12.16
N ASP A 105 16.83 -19.14 -13.42
CA ASP A 105 18.17 -19.14 -13.97
C ASP A 105 19.06 -18.18 -13.16
N PRO A 106 20.41 -18.33 -13.19
CA PRO A 106 21.32 -17.52 -12.36
C PRO A 106 21.15 -16.00 -12.53
N MET A 107 20.81 -15.54 -13.72
CA MET A 107 20.58 -14.12 -14.00
C MET A 107 19.27 -13.65 -13.35
N SER A 108 18.22 -14.44 -13.44
CA SER A 108 16.93 -14.19 -12.77
C SER A 108 17.08 -14.17 -11.25
N GLU A 109 17.88 -15.08 -10.68
CA GLU A 109 18.15 -15.12 -9.24
C GLU A 109 18.90 -13.86 -8.78
N ALA A 110 19.94 -13.44 -9.51
CA ALA A 110 20.68 -12.21 -9.22
C ALA A 110 19.76 -10.97 -9.30
N PHE A 111 18.88 -10.92 -10.31
CA PHE A 111 17.92 -9.83 -10.46
C PHE A 111 16.92 -9.78 -9.29
N LEU A 112 16.41 -10.93 -8.84
CA LEU A 112 15.54 -11.04 -7.66
C LEU A 112 16.19 -10.50 -6.40
N GLN A 113 17.44 -10.90 -6.15
CA GLN A 113 18.20 -10.42 -5.00
C GLN A 113 18.40 -8.90 -5.04
N MET A 114 18.80 -8.36 -6.21
CA MET A 114 18.94 -6.91 -6.40
C MET A 114 17.61 -6.18 -6.19
N ALA A 115 16.52 -6.66 -6.75
CA ALA A 115 15.20 -6.06 -6.60
C ALA A 115 14.78 -6.03 -5.12
N GLY A 116 15.06 -7.10 -4.35
CA GLY A 116 14.84 -7.14 -2.90
C GLY A 116 15.64 -6.08 -2.14
N VAL A 117 16.92 -5.91 -2.49
CA VAL A 117 17.78 -4.88 -1.88
C VAL A 117 17.26 -3.46 -2.20
N PHE A 118 16.88 -3.20 -3.45
CA PHE A 118 16.30 -1.90 -3.82
C PHE A 118 14.99 -1.59 -3.10
N SER A 119 14.10 -2.59 -2.92
CA SER A 119 12.88 -2.42 -2.13
C SER A 119 13.16 -2.03 -0.67
N GLN A 120 14.14 -2.67 -0.03
CA GLN A 120 14.54 -2.33 1.33
C GLN A 120 15.13 -0.92 1.42
N LEU A 121 15.95 -0.54 0.44
CA LEU A 121 16.54 0.80 0.35
C LEU A 121 15.45 1.87 0.19
N GLU A 122 14.48 1.66 -0.69
CA GLU A 122 13.35 2.57 -0.90
C GLU A 122 12.57 2.78 0.41
N LEU A 123 12.23 1.71 1.13
CA LEU A 123 11.57 1.79 2.44
C LEU A 123 12.41 2.55 3.47
N ALA A 124 13.73 2.33 3.51
CA ALA A 124 14.62 3.05 4.40
C ALA A 124 14.64 4.56 4.09
N MET A 125 14.70 4.93 2.80
CA MET A 125 14.66 6.32 2.36
C MET A 125 13.32 7.00 2.68
N ILE A 126 12.19 6.30 2.52
CA ILE A 126 10.86 6.81 2.89
C ILE A 126 10.81 7.07 4.40
N ARG A 127 11.25 6.12 5.24
CA ARG A 127 11.29 6.27 6.70
C ARG A 127 12.15 7.47 7.13
N GLU A 128 13.31 7.65 6.51
CA GLU A 128 14.20 8.76 6.79
C GLU A 128 13.56 10.11 6.42
N ARG A 129 12.92 10.18 5.25
CA ARG A 129 12.18 11.38 4.81
C ARG A 129 11.04 11.73 5.78
N VAL A 130 10.26 10.74 6.22
CA VAL A 130 9.19 10.93 7.20
C VAL A 130 9.75 11.41 8.53
N ARG A 131 10.84 10.77 9.04
CA ARG A 131 11.51 11.18 10.28
C ARG A 131 12.02 12.62 10.22
N SER A 132 12.70 12.97 9.13
CA SER A 132 13.18 14.33 8.89
C SER A 132 12.04 15.35 8.80
N GLY A 133 10.95 14.99 8.08
CA GLY A 133 9.74 15.81 7.99
C GLY A 133 9.09 16.04 9.35
N MET A 134 8.97 15.03 10.19
CA MET A 134 8.45 15.17 11.56
C MET A 134 9.37 16.04 12.42
N ALA A 135 10.69 15.84 12.37
CA ALA A 135 11.64 16.68 13.10
C ALA A 135 11.51 18.16 12.71
N ASN A 136 11.40 18.46 11.41
CA ASN A 136 11.22 19.82 10.91
C ASN A 136 9.86 20.41 11.35
N ALA A 137 8.78 19.62 11.32
CA ALA A 137 7.48 20.07 11.80
C ALA A 137 7.51 20.39 13.31
N LYS A 138 8.18 19.55 14.11
CA LYS A 138 8.40 19.77 15.55
C LYS A 138 9.22 21.04 15.80
N ALA A 139 10.29 21.26 15.04
CA ALA A 139 11.11 22.49 15.13
C ALA A 139 10.33 23.76 14.79
N LYS A 140 9.32 23.65 13.92
CA LYS A 140 8.38 24.74 13.56
C LYS A 140 7.21 24.88 14.57
N GLY A 141 7.26 24.20 15.70
CA GLY A 141 6.21 24.26 16.73
C GLY A 141 4.91 23.55 16.36
N LYS A 142 4.86 22.78 15.26
CA LYS A 142 3.66 22.04 14.90
C LYS A 142 3.49 20.84 15.82
N GLN A 143 2.31 20.66 16.36
CA GLN A 143 1.96 19.48 17.13
C GLN A 143 1.92 18.25 16.19
N ILE A 144 2.68 17.21 16.55
CA ILE A 144 2.71 15.95 15.81
C ILE A 144 1.97 14.90 16.63
N GLY A 145 1.08 14.16 15.99
CA GLY A 145 0.27 13.15 16.62
C GLY A 145 -1.16 13.60 16.93
N ARG A 146 -1.85 12.82 17.76
CA ARG A 146 -3.24 13.14 18.14
C ARG A 146 -3.24 14.41 18.99
N PRO A 147 -4.12 15.39 18.71
CA PRO A 147 -4.29 16.58 19.54
C PRO A 147 -4.51 16.19 21.00
N ARG A 148 -3.94 16.97 21.91
CA ARG A 148 -4.24 16.80 23.34
C ARG A 148 -5.69 17.16 23.58
N LEU A 149 -6.34 16.34 24.37
CA LEU A 149 -7.70 16.62 24.80
C LEU A 149 -7.66 17.81 25.76
N VAL A 150 -8.49 18.80 25.54
CA VAL A 150 -8.66 19.96 26.43
C VAL A 150 -10.07 19.92 27.05
N ILE A 151 -10.30 20.76 28.07
CA ILE A 151 -11.58 20.77 28.81
C ILE A 151 -12.78 21.01 27.88
N ASP A 152 -12.61 21.87 26.87
CA ASP A 152 -13.66 22.19 25.90
C ASP A 152 -14.04 21.01 24.99
N ASP A 153 -13.14 20.02 24.87
CA ASP A 153 -13.39 18.79 24.10
C ASP A 153 -14.15 17.71 24.90
N LEU A 154 -14.37 17.95 26.20
CA LEU A 154 -15.04 16.97 27.06
C LEU A 154 -16.55 16.93 26.78
N PRO A 155 -17.18 15.73 26.76
CA PRO A 155 -18.63 15.64 26.53
C PRO A 155 -19.44 16.43 27.56
N ALA A 156 -20.46 17.14 27.11
CA ALA A 156 -21.33 17.94 27.97
C ALA A 156 -21.94 17.13 29.10
N ASN A 157 -22.25 15.84 28.85
CA ASN A 157 -22.75 14.92 29.85
C ASN A 157 -21.74 14.67 30.98
N PHE A 158 -20.44 14.52 30.64
CA PHE A 158 -19.38 14.40 31.63
C PHE A 158 -19.24 15.70 32.46
N LEU A 159 -19.18 16.85 31.80
CA LEU A 159 -19.03 18.15 32.46
C LEU A 159 -20.19 18.43 33.42
N ARG A 160 -21.42 18.00 33.11
CA ARG A 160 -22.60 18.12 33.95
C ARG A 160 -22.46 17.34 35.26
N HIS A 161 -21.91 16.12 35.21
CA HIS A 161 -21.85 15.23 36.37
C HIS A 161 -20.48 15.28 37.12
N TYR A 162 -19.49 15.88 36.55
CA TYR A 162 -18.16 16.03 37.14
C TYR A 162 -18.16 16.75 38.49
N PRO A 163 -18.97 17.86 38.75
CA PRO A 163 -19.01 18.49 40.05
C PRO A 163 -19.55 17.56 41.16
N ALA A 164 -20.51 16.68 40.89
CA ALA A 164 -20.98 15.69 41.84
C ALA A 164 -19.90 14.68 42.25
N TYR A 165 -19.06 14.27 41.29
CA TYR A 165 -17.87 13.46 41.59
C TYR A 165 -16.88 14.24 42.46
N LYS A 166 -16.58 15.49 42.13
CA LYS A 166 -15.65 16.32 42.88
C LYS A 166 -16.09 16.58 44.31
N ASN A 167 -17.41 16.64 44.56
CA ASN A 167 -18.01 16.81 45.87
C ASN A 167 -18.21 15.49 46.65
N GLY A 168 -17.69 14.36 46.13
CA GLY A 168 -17.78 13.06 46.80
C GLY A 168 -19.14 12.39 46.74
N GLN A 169 -20.09 12.92 45.97
CA GLN A 169 -21.44 12.37 45.80
C GLN A 169 -21.47 11.17 44.84
N LEU A 170 -20.50 11.10 43.93
CA LEU A 170 -20.33 10.00 42.98
C LEU A 170 -18.91 9.47 43.06
N ASN A 171 -18.76 8.16 43.01
CA ASN A 171 -17.45 7.56 42.76
C ASN A 171 -17.19 7.45 41.25
N VAL A 172 -15.93 7.11 40.86
CA VAL A 172 -15.52 7.02 39.43
C VAL A 172 -16.37 6.02 38.65
N SER A 173 -16.80 4.92 39.27
CA SER A 173 -17.61 3.89 38.60
C SER A 173 -19.05 4.37 38.36
N GLU A 174 -19.59 5.15 39.28
CA GLU A 174 -20.90 5.78 39.14
C GLU A 174 -20.88 6.88 38.10
N LEU A 175 -19.84 7.74 38.12
CA LEU A 175 -19.63 8.76 37.09
C LEU A 175 -19.52 8.14 35.70
N ALA A 176 -18.77 7.05 35.56
CA ALA A 176 -18.62 6.34 34.31
C ALA A 176 -19.99 5.82 33.80
N ARG A 177 -20.80 5.25 34.70
CA ARG A 177 -22.11 4.70 34.37
C ARG A 177 -23.10 5.80 33.94
N VAL A 178 -23.16 6.90 34.70
CA VAL A 178 -24.08 8.02 34.41
C VAL A 178 -23.70 8.73 33.11
N CYS A 179 -22.40 8.77 32.79
CA CYS A 179 -21.90 9.39 31.57
C CYS A 179 -21.85 8.41 30.38
N GLU A 180 -22.22 7.14 30.57
CA GLU A 180 -22.13 6.08 29.56
C GLU A 180 -20.69 5.90 28.98
N LEU A 181 -19.69 6.06 29.83
CA LEU A 181 -18.27 5.99 29.49
C LEU A 181 -17.61 4.74 30.08
N SER A 182 -16.52 4.30 29.43
CA SER A 182 -15.66 3.33 30.09
C SER A 182 -14.91 3.96 31.26
N ARG A 183 -14.59 3.16 32.30
CA ARG A 183 -13.79 3.65 33.45
C ARG A 183 -12.48 4.28 33.02
N THR A 184 -11.79 3.68 32.05
CA THR A 184 -10.53 4.21 31.52
C THR A 184 -10.72 5.60 30.88
N THR A 185 -11.78 5.79 30.11
CA THR A 185 -12.12 7.09 29.52
C THR A 185 -12.49 8.10 30.59
N THR A 186 -13.21 7.67 31.62
CA THR A 186 -13.61 8.54 32.77
C THR A 186 -12.38 9.03 33.53
N TYR A 187 -11.41 8.16 33.86
CA TYR A 187 -10.14 8.58 34.46
C TYR A 187 -9.39 9.58 33.59
N LYS A 188 -9.34 9.35 32.29
CA LYS A 188 -8.70 10.28 31.37
C LYS A 188 -9.38 11.65 31.36
N TYR A 189 -10.71 11.70 31.41
CA TYR A 189 -11.46 12.95 31.40
C TYR A 189 -11.32 13.68 32.74
N ILE A 190 -11.28 12.95 33.86
CA ILE A 190 -10.97 13.51 35.19
C ILE A 190 -9.60 14.18 35.18
N SER A 191 -8.54 13.47 34.68
CA SER A 191 -7.19 14.04 34.58
C SER A 191 -7.16 15.33 33.76
N VAL A 192 -7.86 15.37 32.62
CA VAL A 192 -7.97 16.59 31.80
C VAL A 192 -8.71 17.72 32.53
N ALA A 193 -9.77 17.40 33.26
CA ALA A 193 -10.53 18.40 34.03
C ALA A 193 -9.75 18.94 35.24
N GLU A 194 -8.80 18.19 35.78
CA GLU A 194 -7.90 18.57 36.89
C GLU A 194 -6.61 19.25 36.41
N GLY A 195 -6.45 19.47 35.12
CA GLY A 195 -5.30 20.19 34.54
C GLY A 195 -4.04 19.36 34.40
N GLY A 196 -4.19 18.02 34.29
CA GLY A 196 -3.08 17.04 34.12
C GLY A 196 -2.68 16.84 32.66
#